data_1a7debfd98cf07e0349556e211f3c81a
#
_entry.id   1a7debfd98cf07e0349556e211f3c81a
#
_cell.length_a   1.000
_cell.length_b   1.000
_cell.length_c   1.000
_cell.angle_alpha   90.00
_cell.angle_beta   90.00
_cell.angle_gamma   90.00
#
_symmetry.space_group_name_H-M   'P 1'
#
loop_
_entity.id
_entity.type
_entity.pdbx_description
1 polymer ?
#
loop_
_entity_poly.entity_id
_entity_poly.type
_entity_poly.pdbx_seq_one_letter_code
_entity_poly.pdbx_strand_id
1 'polypeptide(L)'
;SSNEVTGNYTTKGIGEVLAAINAGLIADSFGDTPFSQAALPELANGQPQFLTPELDKQEAIYTAIMEYLDAAITDLPKGDKSDEIGEYDFIYKGDGEAWLKLAYGLKARYTMRLLARSSSKDADLQKILEYVDKSYTSIEEQAAFSIYSATNLNPLFDFQWSRDGLAASKSYADKLIERNDPR
;
A
#
# COMPACT_ATOMS: atom_id res chain seq x y z
N SER A 1 2.91 1.30 19.09
CA SER A 1 1.90 0.28 18.73
C SER A 1 1.98 -0.91 19.67
N SER A 2 0.93 -1.75 19.74
CA SER A 2 0.96 -2.96 20.58
C SER A 2 2.06 -3.93 20.12
N ASN A 3 2.34 -4.01 18.83
CA ASN A 3 3.40 -4.86 18.27
C ASN A 3 4.81 -4.40 18.67
N GLU A 4 5.03 -3.12 18.86
CA GLU A 4 6.29 -2.58 19.36
C GLU A 4 6.56 -3.03 20.81
N VAL A 5 5.51 -3.04 21.65
CA VAL A 5 5.61 -3.54 23.02
C VAL A 5 5.88 -5.05 23.06
N THR A 6 5.27 -5.82 22.16
CA THR A 6 5.49 -7.28 22.04
C THR A 6 6.79 -7.63 21.34
N GLY A 7 7.39 -6.71 20.58
CA GLY A 7 8.58 -6.94 19.77
C GLY A 7 8.32 -7.66 18.45
N ASN A 8 7.09 -7.61 17.94
CA ASN A 8 6.71 -8.20 16.66
C ASN A 8 6.85 -7.15 15.54
N TYR A 9 8.08 -6.98 15.09
CA TYR A 9 8.43 -5.91 14.16
C TYR A 9 8.08 -6.22 12.71
N THR A 10 8.16 -7.48 12.27
CA THR A 10 7.68 -7.88 10.95
C THR A 10 6.19 -7.61 10.81
N THR A 11 5.39 -8.06 11.79
CA THR A 11 3.94 -7.81 11.82
C THR A 11 3.63 -6.30 11.85
N LYS A 12 4.40 -5.51 12.60
CA LYS A 12 4.27 -4.05 12.63
C LYS A 12 4.56 -3.45 11.26
N GLY A 13 5.68 -3.83 10.63
CA GLY A 13 6.08 -3.33 9.31
C GLY A 13 5.09 -3.67 8.21
N ILE A 14 4.48 -4.87 8.24
CA ILE A 14 3.38 -5.24 7.34
C ILE A 14 2.21 -4.27 7.51
N GLY A 15 1.82 -3.98 8.76
CA GLY A 15 0.76 -3.01 9.05
C GLY A 15 1.07 -1.60 8.51
N GLU A 16 2.31 -1.16 8.61
CA GLU A 16 2.78 0.13 8.08
C GLU A 16 2.73 0.19 6.55
N VAL A 17 3.14 -0.89 5.86
CA VAL A 17 3.01 -0.99 4.39
C VAL A 17 1.54 -0.94 3.97
N LEU A 18 0.67 -1.68 4.63
CA LEU A 18 -0.77 -1.67 4.34
C LEU A 18 -1.40 -0.31 4.62
N ALA A 19 -0.98 0.37 5.70
CA ALA A 19 -1.41 1.75 5.99
C ALA A 19 -1.00 2.72 4.88
N ALA A 20 0.24 2.62 4.39
CA ALA A 20 0.73 3.42 3.28
C ALA A 20 -0.06 3.19 1.98
N ILE A 21 -0.39 1.93 1.66
CA ILE A 21 -1.21 1.58 0.47
C ILE A 21 -2.60 2.20 0.58
N ASN A 22 -3.27 2.04 1.72
CA ASN A 22 -4.61 2.58 1.95
C ASN A 22 -4.62 4.11 1.93
N ALA A 23 -3.65 4.76 2.59
CA ALA A 23 -3.49 6.21 2.56
C ALA A 23 -3.29 6.73 1.13
N GLY A 24 -2.46 6.03 0.33
CA GLY A 24 -2.23 6.36 -1.07
C GLY A 24 -3.49 6.24 -1.92
N LEU A 25 -4.29 5.19 -1.71
CA LEU A 25 -5.55 5.00 -2.42
C LEU A 25 -6.56 6.11 -2.10
N ILE A 26 -6.67 6.49 -0.83
CA ILE A 26 -7.56 7.56 -0.37
C ILE A 26 -7.10 8.91 -0.93
N ALA A 27 -5.81 9.23 -0.79
CA ALA A 27 -5.25 10.48 -1.29
C ALA A 27 -5.39 10.64 -2.82
N ASP A 28 -5.20 9.54 -3.57
CA ASP A 28 -5.36 9.55 -5.03
C ASP A 28 -6.81 9.71 -5.47
N SER A 29 -7.74 9.13 -4.71
CA SER A 29 -9.16 9.12 -5.07
C SER A 29 -9.88 10.41 -4.69
N PHE A 30 -9.52 11.02 -3.58
CA PHE A 30 -10.27 12.12 -2.97
C PHE A 30 -9.47 13.43 -2.83
N GLY A 31 -8.15 13.39 -2.94
CA GLY A 31 -7.30 14.55 -2.68
C GLY A 31 -7.22 14.87 -1.18
N ASP A 32 -7.62 16.09 -0.79
CA ASP A 32 -7.73 16.48 0.61
C ASP A 32 -8.83 15.66 1.28
N THR A 33 -8.52 14.98 2.40
CA THR A 33 -9.45 14.07 3.08
C THR A 33 -9.14 13.96 4.57
N PRO A 34 -10.10 13.58 5.43
CA PRO A 34 -9.80 13.28 6.82
C PRO A 34 -8.79 12.13 6.91
N PHE A 35 -7.67 12.36 7.58
CA PHE A 35 -6.60 11.36 7.73
C PHE A 35 -5.99 11.37 9.13
N SER A 36 -5.37 12.47 9.56
CA SER A 36 -4.65 12.55 10.85
C SER A 36 -5.56 12.37 12.07
N GLN A 37 -6.83 12.77 11.94
CA GLN A 37 -7.86 12.66 12.98
C GLN A 37 -8.82 11.49 12.72
N ALA A 38 -8.63 10.73 11.64
CA ALA A 38 -9.47 9.59 11.31
C ALA A 38 -8.92 8.29 11.92
N ALA A 39 -9.81 7.35 12.20
CA ALA A 39 -9.48 6.01 12.70
C ALA A 39 -8.56 6.00 13.94
N LEU A 40 -8.61 7.05 14.75
CA LEU A 40 -7.90 7.10 16.02
C LEU A 40 -8.59 6.19 17.06
N PRO A 41 -7.82 5.69 18.06
CA PRO A 41 -8.39 4.90 19.12
C PRO A 41 -9.58 5.62 19.79
N GLU A 42 -10.61 4.85 20.08
CA GLU A 42 -11.75 5.37 20.83
C GLU A 42 -11.33 5.87 22.23
N LEU A 43 -12.04 6.87 22.71
CA LEU A 43 -11.90 7.28 24.10
C LEU A 43 -12.41 6.15 25.03
N ALA A 44 -11.99 6.18 26.31
CA ALA A 44 -12.31 5.15 27.29
C ALA A 44 -13.82 4.88 27.47
N ASN A 45 -14.68 5.79 27.03
CA ASN A 45 -16.14 5.66 27.05
C ASN A 45 -16.74 5.13 25.73
N GLY A 46 -15.92 4.64 24.80
CA GLY A 46 -16.36 4.12 23.50
C GLY A 46 -16.76 5.20 22.48
N GLN A 47 -16.48 6.47 22.76
CA GLN A 47 -16.76 7.57 21.82
C GLN A 47 -15.56 7.81 20.90
N PRO A 48 -15.80 8.13 19.61
CA PRO A 48 -14.71 8.56 18.72
C PRO A 48 -13.99 9.79 19.28
N GLN A 49 -12.68 9.85 19.13
CA GLN A 49 -11.90 11.01 19.59
C GLN A 49 -12.30 12.29 18.84
N PHE A 50 -12.59 12.16 17.55
CA PHE A 50 -13.09 13.27 16.70
C PHE A 50 -14.37 12.83 15.99
N LEU A 51 -15.48 13.54 16.24
CA LEU A 51 -16.75 13.31 15.53
C LEU A 51 -16.78 13.97 14.15
N THR A 52 -16.03 15.06 13.98
CA THR A 52 -15.90 15.83 12.75
C THR A 52 -14.42 16.07 12.49
N PRO A 53 -13.69 15.07 11.97
CA PRO A 53 -12.27 15.22 11.69
C PRO A 53 -12.04 16.28 10.60
N GLU A 54 -10.94 17.01 10.72
CA GLU A 54 -10.52 17.98 9.72
C GLU A 54 -9.99 17.30 8.46
N LEU A 55 -10.02 18.04 7.34
CA LEU A 55 -9.45 17.60 6.08
C LEU A 55 -7.93 17.88 6.09
N ASP A 56 -7.14 16.84 6.00
CA ASP A 56 -5.71 16.96 5.74
C ASP A 56 -5.45 17.25 4.26
N LYS A 57 -4.42 18.03 3.99
CA LYS A 57 -3.98 18.27 2.63
C LYS A 57 -3.39 17.00 2.02
N GLN A 58 -3.69 16.74 0.75
CA GLN A 58 -3.16 15.60 0.02
C GLN A 58 -1.63 15.48 0.17
N GLU A 59 -0.91 16.61 0.16
CA GLU A 59 0.53 16.65 0.35
C GLU A 59 0.97 16.13 1.73
N ALA A 60 0.24 16.47 2.79
CA ALA A 60 0.51 15.97 4.14
C ALA A 60 0.26 14.46 4.23
N ILE A 61 -0.76 13.95 3.57
CA ILE A 61 -1.04 12.50 3.49
C ILE A 61 0.11 11.78 2.77
N TYR A 62 0.62 12.33 1.67
CA TYR A 62 1.78 11.77 0.98
C TYR A 62 3.06 11.79 1.83
N THR A 63 3.24 12.81 2.67
CA THR A 63 4.34 12.84 3.65
C THR A 63 4.20 11.66 4.62
N ALA A 64 3.02 11.46 5.19
CA ALA A 64 2.76 10.34 6.10
C ALA A 64 2.94 8.97 5.42
N ILE A 65 2.56 8.82 4.14
CA ILE A 65 2.81 7.60 3.36
C ILE A 65 4.31 7.27 3.32
N MET A 66 5.16 8.26 3.06
CA MET A 66 6.60 8.05 3.01
C MET A 66 7.17 7.72 4.39
N GLU A 67 6.66 8.33 5.46
CA GLU A 67 7.03 8.02 6.84
C GLU A 67 6.63 6.59 7.23
N TYR A 68 5.42 6.12 6.88
CA TYR A 68 5.02 4.73 7.09
C TYR A 68 5.95 3.75 6.37
N LEU A 69 6.32 4.03 5.12
CA LEU A 69 7.22 3.17 4.36
C LEU A 69 8.65 3.18 4.93
N ASP A 70 9.14 4.31 5.45
CA ASP A 70 10.45 4.38 6.12
C ASP A 70 10.44 3.60 7.44
N ALA A 71 9.36 3.68 8.20
CA ALA A 71 9.18 2.89 9.41
C ALA A 71 9.13 1.39 9.08
N ALA A 72 8.37 0.99 8.06
CA ALA A 72 8.29 -0.40 7.61
C ALA A 72 9.67 -0.95 7.17
N ILE A 73 10.43 -0.19 6.38
CA ILE A 73 11.79 -0.55 5.94
C ILE A 73 12.72 -0.76 7.14
N THR A 74 12.51 0.01 8.21
CA THR A 74 13.29 -0.10 9.46
C THR A 74 12.87 -1.31 10.30
N ASP A 75 11.59 -1.64 10.32
CA ASP A 75 11.02 -2.64 11.22
C ASP A 75 10.99 -4.05 10.62
N LEU A 76 10.66 -4.22 9.35
CA LEU A 76 10.57 -5.52 8.68
C LEU A 76 11.79 -6.43 8.88
N PRO A 77 13.05 -5.95 8.82
CA PRO A 77 14.21 -6.80 8.99
C PRO A 77 14.46 -7.28 10.42
N LYS A 78 13.77 -6.74 11.43
CA LYS A 78 14.00 -7.07 12.84
C LYS A 78 13.37 -8.40 13.26
N GLY A 79 12.42 -8.92 12.49
CA GLY A 79 11.69 -10.14 12.81
C GLY A 79 10.63 -9.97 13.89
N ASP A 80 9.91 -11.03 14.19
CA ASP A 80 8.94 -11.12 15.28
C ASP A 80 9.50 -11.98 16.42
N LYS A 81 9.22 -11.60 17.67
CA LYS A 81 9.64 -12.33 18.88
C LYS A 81 8.68 -13.45 19.29
N SER A 82 7.43 -13.33 18.91
CA SER A 82 6.39 -14.32 19.18
C SER A 82 5.84 -14.84 17.86
N ASP A 83 4.82 -15.68 17.94
CA ASP A 83 4.22 -16.37 16.80
C ASP A 83 4.18 -15.51 15.54
N GLU A 84 4.79 -16.01 14.50
CA GLU A 84 4.86 -15.37 13.20
C GLU A 84 3.44 -15.20 12.63
N ILE A 85 3.23 -14.09 11.92
CA ILE A 85 1.96 -13.82 11.25
C ILE A 85 1.59 -14.93 10.24
N GLY A 86 2.61 -15.54 9.61
CA GLY A 86 2.53 -16.78 8.82
C GLY A 86 1.31 -16.91 7.93
N GLU A 87 0.47 -17.88 8.23
CA GLU A 87 -0.73 -18.21 7.42
C GLU A 87 -1.79 -17.10 7.38
N TYR A 88 -1.76 -16.16 8.29
CA TYR A 88 -2.66 -15.00 8.30
C TYR A 88 -2.26 -13.92 7.31
N ASP A 89 -1.01 -13.94 6.82
CA ASP A 89 -0.56 -13.13 5.71
C ASP A 89 -0.82 -13.87 4.38
N PHE A 90 -1.86 -13.45 3.68
CA PHE A 90 -2.28 -14.05 2.42
C PHE A 90 -1.44 -13.62 1.20
N ILE A 91 -0.50 -12.72 1.38
CA ILE A 91 0.34 -12.20 0.29
C ILE A 91 1.69 -12.90 0.28
N TYR A 92 2.44 -12.83 1.36
CA TYR A 92 3.81 -13.36 1.44
C TYR A 92 4.06 -14.33 2.60
N LYS A 93 3.01 -14.78 3.30
CA LYS A 93 3.11 -15.76 4.39
C LYS A 93 4.02 -15.33 5.54
N GLY A 94 4.09 -14.04 5.82
CA GLY A 94 4.92 -13.48 6.88
C GLY A 94 6.38 -13.25 6.48
N ASP A 95 6.73 -13.40 5.20
CA ASP A 95 8.08 -13.13 4.71
C ASP A 95 8.41 -11.64 4.75
N GLY A 96 9.16 -11.23 5.77
CA GLY A 96 9.55 -9.83 5.98
C GLY A 96 10.44 -9.29 4.86
N GLU A 97 11.25 -10.13 4.18
CA GLU A 97 12.08 -9.70 3.05
C GLU A 97 11.22 -9.37 1.82
N ALA A 98 10.21 -10.19 1.54
CA ALA A 98 9.28 -9.92 0.45
C ALA A 98 8.47 -8.63 0.71
N TRP A 99 8.01 -8.42 1.94
CA TRP A 99 7.38 -7.16 2.34
C TRP A 99 8.31 -5.96 2.25
N LEU A 100 9.59 -6.13 2.57
CA LEU A 100 10.62 -5.08 2.43
C LEU A 100 10.78 -4.66 0.96
N LYS A 101 10.85 -5.63 0.04
CA LYS A 101 10.89 -5.35 -1.40
C LYS A 101 9.64 -4.59 -1.87
N LEU A 102 8.45 -4.96 -1.38
CA LEU A 102 7.21 -4.22 -1.65
C LEU A 102 7.30 -2.77 -1.14
N ALA A 103 7.79 -2.56 0.08
CA ALA A 103 7.93 -1.23 0.65
C ALA A 103 8.83 -0.32 -0.20
N TYR A 104 9.96 -0.82 -0.70
CA TYR A 104 10.82 -0.08 -1.63
C TYR A 104 10.13 0.19 -2.97
N GLY A 105 9.41 -0.78 -3.53
CA GLY A 105 8.63 -0.59 -4.76
C GLY A 105 7.56 0.48 -4.61
N LEU A 106 6.88 0.53 -3.47
CA LEU A 106 5.92 1.58 -3.16
C LEU A 106 6.58 2.95 -2.99
N LYS A 107 7.77 3.04 -2.36
CA LYS A 107 8.53 4.29 -2.30
C LYS A 107 8.87 4.81 -3.69
N ALA A 108 9.36 3.94 -4.57
CA ALA A 108 9.61 4.31 -5.97
C ALA A 108 8.35 4.83 -6.66
N ARG A 109 7.23 4.10 -6.52
CA ARG A 109 5.93 4.46 -7.11
C ARG A 109 5.41 5.81 -6.63
N TYR A 110 5.41 6.06 -5.31
CA TYR A 110 4.89 7.31 -4.76
C TYR A 110 5.81 8.49 -5.03
N THR A 111 7.12 8.30 -5.01
CA THR A 111 8.07 9.35 -5.44
C THR A 111 7.86 9.71 -6.91
N MET A 112 7.64 8.72 -7.80
CA MET A 112 7.34 8.97 -9.21
C MET A 112 6.04 9.75 -9.40
N ARG A 113 4.99 9.47 -8.61
CA ARG A 113 3.72 10.22 -8.67
C ARG A 113 3.89 11.70 -8.32
N LEU A 114 4.77 12.01 -7.39
CA LEU A 114 5.04 13.38 -6.95
C LEU A 114 6.03 14.12 -7.86
N LEU A 115 6.67 13.44 -8.82
CA LEU A 115 7.76 13.99 -9.65
C LEU A 115 7.36 15.25 -10.41
N ALA A 116 6.10 15.35 -10.86
CA ALA A 116 5.61 16.54 -11.57
C ALA A 116 5.61 17.80 -10.71
N ARG A 117 5.50 17.66 -9.38
CA ARG A 117 5.49 18.73 -8.38
C ARG A 117 6.86 18.95 -7.72
N SER A 118 7.84 18.09 -8.00
CA SER A 118 9.16 18.18 -7.40
C SER A 118 9.92 19.40 -7.90
N SER A 119 10.59 20.09 -6.97
CA SER A 119 11.58 21.12 -7.24
C SER A 119 12.98 20.57 -7.60
N SER A 120 13.20 19.26 -7.37
CA SER A 120 14.50 18.58 -7.52
C SER A 120 14.33 17.27 -8.29
N LYS A 121 13.77 17.33 -9.49
CA LYS A 121 13.38 16.14 -10.28
C LYS A 121 14.51 15.15 -10.51
N ASP A 122 15.73 15.63 -10.79
CA ASP A 122 16.87 14.75 -11.04
C ASP A 122 17.27 13.97 -9.78
N ALA A 123 17.25 14.63 -8.60
CA ALA A 123 17.51 13.96 -7.33
C ALA A 123 16.43 12.93 -7.00
N ASP A 124 15.16 13.22 -7.28
CA ASP A 124 14.07 12.29 -7.05
C ASP A 124 14.10 11.11 -8.03
N LEU A 125 14.51 11.34 -9.28
CA LEU A 125 14.76 10.24 -10.24
C LEU A 125 15.87 9.31 -9.78
N GLN A 126 16.96 9.83 -9.21
CA GLN A 126 18.02 9.00 -8.64
C GLN A 126 17.52 8.17 -7.45
N LYS A 127 16.74 8.76 -6.54
CA LYS A 127 16.10 8.02 -5.43
C LYS A 127 15.17 6.91 -5.94
N ILE A 128 14.39 7.20 -7.00
CA ILE A 128 13.50 6.20 -7.60
C ILE A 128 14.31 5.00 -8.08
N LEU A 129 15.43 5.22 -8.79
CA LEU A 129 16.31 4.15 -9.24
C LEU A 129 16.87 3.35 -8.06
N GLU A 130 17.36 4.02 -7.00
CA GLU A 130 17.83 3.36 -5.78
C GLU A 130 16.76 2.50 -5.10
N TYR A 131 15.50 2.94 -5.11
CA TYR A 131 14.39 2.17 -4.55
C TYR A 131 14.02 0.98 -5.45
N VAL A 132 14.03 1.17 -6.77
CA VAL A 132 13.77 0.08 -7.72
C VAL A 132 14.82 -1.02 -7.59
N ASP A 133 16.11 -0.68 -7.45
CA ASP A 133 17.20 -1.65 -7.27
C ASP A 133 17.05 -2.51 -6.00
N LYS A 134 16.31 -2.02 -5.00
CA LYS A 134 16.00 -2.73 -3.74
C LYS A 134 14.64 -3.42 -3.75
N SER A 135 13.88 -3.29 -4.82
CA SER A 135 12.54 -3.84 -4.96
C SER A 135 12.57 -5.18 -5.70
N TYR A 136 11.49 -5.49 -6.41
CA TYR A 136 11.33 -6.73 -7.17
C TYR A 136 12.32 -6.87 -8.32
N THR A 137 12.83 -8.08 -8.48
CA THR A 137 13.71 -8.44 -9.61
C THR A 137 13.03 -9.39 -10.58
N SER A 138 11.93 -10.02 -10.19
CA SER A 138 11.17 -10.94 -11.03
C SER A 138 9.66 -10.85 -10.77
N ILE A 139 8.87 -11.41 -11.67
CA ILE A 139 7.40 -11.42 -11.57
C ILE A 139 6.92 -12.33 -10.42
N GLU A 140 7.69 -13.32 -10.03
CA GLU A 140 7.36 -14.26 -8.96
C GLU A 140 7.37 -13.57 -7.58
N GLU A 141 8.08 -12.45 -7.45
CA GLU A 141 8.16 -11.66 -6.22
C GLU A 141 6.97 -10.72 -6.03
N GLN A 142 6.04 -10.65 -7.00
CA GLN A 142 4.91 -9.73 -6.95
C GLN A 142 4.01 -9.96 -5.72
N ALA A 143 3.46 -8.87 -5.18
CA ALA A 143 2.39 -8.94 -4.19
C ALA A 143 1.11 -9.48 -4.84
N ALA A 144 0.86 -10.77 -4.69
CA ALA A 144 -0.28 -11.44 -5.28
C ALA A 144 -1.21 -12.00 -4.20
N PHE A 145 -2.51 -11.71 -4.34
CA PHE A 145 -3.54 -12.24 -3.47
C PHE A 145 -4.07 -13.53 -4.07
N SER A 146 -3.64 -14.68 -3.54
CA SER A 146 -3.85 -16.01 -4.14
C SER A 146 -4.92 -16.87 -3.47
N ILE A 147 -5.73 -16.30 -2.57
CA ILE A 147 -6.73 -17.04 -1.80
C ILE A 147 -8.08 -17.22 -2.51
N TYR A 148 -8.19 -16.80 -3.75
CA TYR A 148 -9.44 -16.89 -4.50
C TYR A 148 -9.76 -18.33 -4.88
N SER A 149 -11.04 -18.68 -4.76
CA SER A 149 -11.60 -20.00 -5.07
C SER A 149 -13.02 -19.88 -5.59
N ALA A 150 -13.66 -20.98 -5.92
CA ALA A 150 -15.07 -20.98 -6.32
C ALA A 150 -16.03 -20.48 -5.22
N THR A 151 -15.63 -20.54 -3.96
CA THR A 151 -16.40 -20.09 -2.79
C THR A 151 -15.89 -18.79 -2.19
N ASN A 152 -14.71 -18.33 -2.62
CA ASN A 152 -14.09 -17.07 -2.19
C ASN A 152 -13.67 -16.29 -3.44
N LEU A 153 -14.63 -15.63 -4.04
CA LEU A 153 -14.44 -14.93 -5.32
C LEU A 153 -13.62 -13.65 -5.16
N ASN A 154 -12.88 -13.31 -6.21
CA ASN A 154 -12.29 -11.98 -6.31
C ASN A 154 -13.41 -10.93 -6.26
N PRO A 155 -13.34 -9.90 -5.40
CA PRO A 155 -14.41 -8.91 -5.25
C PRO A 155 -14.78 -8.18 -6.55
N LEU A 156 -13.82 -7.90 -7.45
CA LEU A 156 -14.12 -7.29 -8.74
C LEU A 156 -14.82 -8.25 -9.69
N PHE A 157 -14.43 -9.53 -9.65
CA PHE A 157 -15.10 -10.57 -10.42
C PHE A 157 -16.52 -10.79 -9.91
N ASP A 158 -16.73 -10.90 -8.60
CA ASP A 158 -18.05 -11.05 -8.00
C ASP A 158 -18.95 -9.84 -8.29
N PHE A 159 -18.42 -8.64 -8.21
CA PHE A 159 -19.16 -7.43 -8.57
C PHE A 159 -19.57 -7.45 -10.06
N GLN A 160 -18.66 -7.79 -10.96
CA GLN A 160 -18.98 -7.89 -12.39
C GLN A 160 -20.02 -8.97 -12.67
N TRP A 161 -19.83 -10.15 -12.04
CA TRP A 161 -20.74 -11.27 -12.22
C TRP A 161 -22.16 -11.01 -11.71
N SER A 162 -22.27 -10.37 -10.54
CA SER A 162 -23.55 -10.11 -9.87
C SER A 162 -24.25 -8.84 -10.36
N ARG A 163 -23.50 -7.85 -10.86
CA ARG A 163 -24.02 -6.52 -11.18
C ARG A 163 -23.85 -6.08 -12.64
N ASP A 164 -23.00 -6.77 -13.40
CA ASP A 164 -22.68 -6.44 -14.80
C ASP A 164 -22.32 -4.94 -15.00
N GLY A 165 -21.62 -4.37 -14.01
CA GLY A 165 -21.33 -2.93 -13.92
C GLY A 165 -19.92 -2.52 -14.31
N LEU A 166 -19.04 -3.48 -14.64
CA LEU A 166 -17.66 -3.21 -15.00
C LEU A 166 -17.38 -3.64 -16.44
N ALA A 167 -16.71 -2.77 -17.18
CA ALA A 167 -16.22 -3.09 -18.52
C ALA A 167 -14.87 -2.41 -18.78
N ALA A 168 -14.06 -3.02 -19.63
CA ALA A 168 -12.86 -2.36 -20.12
C ALA A 168 -13.24 -1.15 -20.96
N SER A 169 -12.59 0.00 -20.73
CA SER A 169 -12.87 1.18 -21.55
C SER A 169 -12.39 0.95 -22.98
N LYS A 170 -13.13 1.50 -23.96
CA LYS A 170 -12.72 1.47 -25.37
C LYS A 170 -11.32 2.05 -25.56
N SER A 171 -11.02 3.16 -24.90
CA SER A 171 -9.71 3.82 -24.95
C SER A 171 -8.58 2.91 -24.47
N TYR A 172 -8.83 2.05 -23.48
CA TYR A 172 -7.85 1.07 -23.01
C TYR A 172 -7.65 -0.04 -24.05
N ALA A 173 -8.74 -0.61 -24.55
CA ALA A 173 -8.69 -1.65 -25.58
C ALA A 173 -7.99 -1.16 -26.86
N ASP A 174 -8.31 0.03 -27.34
CA ASP A 174 -7.68 0.63 -28.51
C ASP A 174 -6.15 0.78 -28.32
N LYS A 175 -5.69 1.18 -27.13
CA LYS A 175 -4.25 1.30 -26.81
C LYS A 175 -3.54 -0.05 -26.78
N LEU A 176 -4.19 -1.10 -26.29
CA LEU A 176 -3.61 -2.45 -26.34
C LEU A 176 -3.42 -2.93 -27.78
N ILE A 177 -4.43 -2.71 -28.63
CA ILE A 177 -4.39 -3.06 -30.06
C ILE A 177 -3.28 -2.25 -30.77
N GLU A 178 -3.26 -0.93 -30.58
CA GLU A 178 -2.25 -0.03 -31.16
C GLU A 178 -0.82 -0.44 -30.83
N ARG A 179 -0.59 -0.89 -29.60
CA ARG A 179 0.72 -1.32 -29.08
C ARG A 179 1.05 -2.78 -29.36
N ASN A 180 0.13 -3.52 -29.98
CA ASN A 180 0.25 -4.98 -30.14
C ASN A 180 0.55 -5.69 -28.80
N ASP A 181 -0.10 -5.25 -27.72
CA ASP A 181 0.07 -5.79 -26.39
C ASP A 181 -0.53 -7.20 -26.33
N PRO A 182 0.18 -8.21 -25.81
CA PRO A 182 -0.29 -9.60 -25.80
C PRO A 182 -1.41 -9.90 -24.80
N ARG A 183 -1.75 -8.96 -23.93
CA ARG A 183 -2.80 -9.12 -22.89
C ARG A 183 -4.22 -8.99 -23.44
#